data_4eafeb5686fab7709c7e7651c5280699
#
_entry.id   4eafeb5686fab7709c7e7651c5280699
#
_cell.length_a   1.000
_cell.length_b   1.000
_cell.length_c   1.000
_cell.angle_alpha   90.00
_cell.angle_beta   90.00
_cell.angle_gamma   90.00
#
_symmetry.space_group_name_H-M   'P 1'
#
loop_
_entity.id
_entity.type
_entity.pdbx_description
1 polymer ?
#
loop_
_entity_poly.entity_id
_entity_poly.type
_entity_poly.pdbx_seq_one_letter_code
_entity_poly.pdbx_strand_id
1 'polypeptide(L)'
;MAKLVKLVDSPIQGKKYRVYLTVDDKEHHVDFGSAGYQDYTMHKEQARKALYLGRHAAREDWTISGILTPGFWSRWVSWTLKSIDASLADVKDRFHL
;
A
#
# COMPACT_ATOMS: atom_id res chain seq x y z
N MET A 1 -17.47 4.41 5.77
CA MET A 1 -16.93 3.04 5.65
C MET A 1 -16.14 2.92 4.35
N ALA A 2 -14.99 2.30 4.39
CA ALA A 2 -14.14 2.18 3.20
C ALA A 2 -14.17 0.75 2.67
N LYS A 3 -14.03 0.59 1.34
CA LYS A 3 -13.93 -0.72 0.69
C LYS A 3 -12.87 -0.68 -0.39
N LEU A 4 -12.03 -1.72 -0.42
CA LEU A 4 -11.06 -1.94 -1.48
C LEU A 4 -11.77 -2.54 -2.68
N VAL A 5 -11.63 -1.89 -3.85
CA VAL A 5 -12.23 -2.37 -5.10
C VAL A 5 -11.26 -3.25 -5.88
N LYS A 6 -10.10 -2.69 -6.26
CA LYS A 6 -9.08 -3.43 -7.01
C LYS A 6 -7.74 -2.72 -6.97
N LEU A 7 -6.69 -3.48 -7.28
CA LEU A 7 -5.34 -2.97 -7.50
C LEU A 7 -4.94 -3.23 -8.94
N VAL A 8 -4.39 -2.22 -9.60
CA VAL A 8 -3.88 -2.34 -10.97
C VAL A 8 -2.50 -1.66 -11.05
N ASP A 9 -1.82 -1.83 -12.18
CA ASP A 9 -0.63 -1.05 -12.46
C ASP A 9 -1.01 0.41 -12.60
N SER A 10 -0.19 1.30 -12.04
CA SER A 10 -0.47 2.73 -12.13
C SER A 10 -0.21 3.25 -13.54
N PRO A 11 -1.12 4.08 -14.10
CA PRO A 11 -0.86 4.78 -15.36
C PRO A 11 0.05 6.00 -15.17
N ILE A 12 0.36 6.36 -13.93
CA ILE A 12 1.19 7.53 -13.63
C ILE A 12 2.65 7.14 -13.71
N GLN A 13 3.42 7.86 -14.50
CA GLN A 13 4.86 7.64 -14.61
C GLN A 13 5.52 7.83 -13.24
N GLY A 14 6.39 6.90 -12.87
CA GLY A 14 7.09 6.95 -11.59
C GLY A 14 6.37 6.25 -10.44
N LYS A 15 5.16 5.73 -10.67
CA LYS A 15 4.40 4.97 -9.68
C LYS A 15 4.18 3.53 -10.13
N LYS A 16 4.23 2.57 -9.19
CA LYS A 16 4.04 1.15 -9.49
C LYS A 16 2.59 0.75 -9.63
N TYR A 17 1.75 1.16 -8.67
CA TYR A 17 0.40 0.64 -8.52
C TYR A 17 -0.62 1.75 -8.32
N ARG A 18 -1.85 1.44 -8.74
CA ARG A 18 -3.03 2.24 -8.40
C ARG A 18 -4.03 1.35 -7.70
N VAL A 19 -4.47 1.76 -6.51
CA VAL A 19 -5.56 1.11 -5.81
C VAL A 19 -6.83 1.93 -6.00
N TYR A 20 -7.93 1.24 -6.34
CA TYR A 20 -9.26 1.84 -6.40
C TYR A 20 -10.03 1.42 -5.15
N LEU A 21 -10.66 2.38 -4.51
CA LEU A 21 -11.43 2.15 -3.29
C LEU A 21 -12.62 3.09 -3.23
N THR A 22 -13.59 2.75 -2.37
CA THR A 22 -14.69 3.65 -2.05
C THR A 22 -14.56 4.05 -0.58
N VAL A 23 -14.86 5.30 -0.28
CA VAL A 23 -14.94 5.82 1.08
C VAL A 23 -16.26 6.56 1.19
N ASP A 24 -17.12 6.07 2.09
CA ASP A 24 -18.48 6.61 2.26
C ASP A 24 -19.22 6.73 0.93
N ASP A 25 -19.18 5.65 0.14
CA ASP A 25 -19.82 5.50 -1.18
C ASP A 25 -19.25 6.41 -2.28
N LYS A 26 -18.14 7.09 -2.03
CA LYS A 26 -17.43 7.88 -3.05
C LYS A 26 -16.22 7.13 -3.57
N GLU A 27 -16.04 7.16 -4.88
CA GLU A 27 -14.90 6.53 -5.54
C GLU A 27 -13.63 7.36 -5.38
N HIS A 28 -12.55 6.66 -5.04
CA HIS A 28 -11.22 7.26 -4.92
C HIS A 28 -10.19 6.33 -5.55
N HIS A 29 -9.03 6.90 -5.89
CA HIS A 29 -7.86 6.08 -6.21
C HIS A 29 -6.62 6.70 -5.59
N VAL A 30 -5.63 5.84 -5.32
CA VAL A 30 -4.33 6.25 -4.78
C VAL A 30 -3.24 5.58 -5.60
N ASP A 31 -2.31 6.37 -6.13
CA ASP A 31 -1.12 5.86 -6.80
C ASP A 31 0.01 5.79 -5.80
N PHE A 32 0.69 4.64 -5.73
CA PHE A 32 1.73 4.42 -4.73
C PHE A 32 2.84 3.52 -5.25
N GLY A 33 3.95 3.48 -4.49
CA GLY A 33 5.13 2.74 -4.86
C GLY A 33 5.98 3.46 -5.89
N SER A 34 7.27 3.66 -5.59
CA SER A 34 8.18 4.32 -6.53
C SER A 34 8.67 3.34 -7.57
N ALA A 35 8.37 3.61 -8.84
CA ALA A 35 8.88 2.81 -9.95
C ALA A 35 10.42 2.90 -9.99
N GLY A 36 11.07 1.78 -10.29
CA GLY A 36 12.53 1.72 -10.30
C GLY A 36 13.16 1.38 -8.96
N TYR A 37 12.40 1.37 -7.87
CA TYR A 37 12.86 0.94 -6.55
C TYR A 37 12.27 -0.41 -6.18
N GLN A 38 13.04 -1.22 -5.45
CA GLN A 38 12.56 -2.49 -4.95
C GLN A 38 11.75 -2.30 -3.67
N ASP A 39 10.82 -3.21 -3.43
CA ASP A 39 10.05 -3.29 -2.19
C ASP A 39 10.09 -4.72 -1.63
N TYR A 40 9.44 -4.95 -0.49
CA TYR A 40 9.51 -6.24 0.18
C TYR A 40 8.96 -7.40 -0.65
N THR A 41 7.98 -7.16 -1.51
CA THR A 41 7.43 -8.19 -2.39
C THR A 41 8.43 -8.62 -3.46
N MET A 42 9.44 -7.81 -3.74
CA MET A 42 10.48 -8.07 -4.74
C MET A 42 11.73 -8.70 -4.13
N HIS A 43 12.36 -8.05 -3.15
CA HIS A 43 13.61 -8.55 -2.55
C HIS A 43 13.39 -9.52 -1.41
N LYS A 44 12.26 -9.45 -0.69
CA LYS A 44 11.87 -10.34 0.40
C LYS A 44 12.86 -10.37 1.57
N GLU A 45 13.57 -9.27 1.80
CA GLU A 45 14.62 -9.17 2.83
C GLU A 45 14.08 -8.44 4.06
N GLN A 46 14.02 -9.16 5.18
CA GLN A 46 13.51 -8.64 6.46
C GLN A 46 14.25 -7.40 6.94
N ALA A 47 15.59 -7.39 6.79
CA ALA A 47 16.40 -6.25 7.23
C ALA A 47 16.02 -4.97 6.45
N ARG A 48 15.80 -5.07 5.15
CA ARG A 48 15.40 -3.92 4.32
C ARG A 48 14.00 -3.46 4.67
N LYS A 49 13.07 -4.39 4.96
CA LYS A 49 11.74 -4.05 5.45
C LYS A 49 11.81 -3.28 6.76
N ALA A 50 12.61 -3.74 7.71
CA ALA A 50 12.77 -3.06 9.00
C ALA A 50 13.30 -1.64 8.83
N LEU A 51 14.26 -1.43 7.93
CA LEU A 51 14.79 -0.10 7.63
C LEU A 51 13.73 0.81 7.02
N TYR A 52 12.93 0.31 6.09
CA TYR A 52 11.83 1.06 5.50
C TYR A 52 10.85 1.52 6.59
N LEU A 53 10.39 0.58 7.41
CA LEU A 53 9.41 0.87 8.46
C LEU A 53 9.95 1.91 9.45
N GLY A 54 11.22 1.79 9.83
CA GLY A 54 11.85 2.74 10.74
C GLY A 54 11.94 4.16 10.17
N ARG A 55 12.24 4.28 8.86
CA ARG A 55 12.35 5.60 8.21
C ARG A 55 11.00 6.29 8.01
N HIS A 56 9.94 5.52 7.74
CA HIS A 56 8.65 6.08 7.32
C HIS A 56 7.64 6.21 8.46
N ALA A 57 7.78 5.45 9.54
CA ALA A 57 6.80 5.40 10.62
C ALA A 57 6.47 6.77 11.21
N ALA A 58 7.47 7.64 11.36
CA ALA A 58 7.27 8.95 11.99
C ALA A 58 6.59 9.99 11.08
N ARG A 59 6.51 9.71 9.77
CA ARG A 59 6.03 10.67 8.77
C ARG A 59 4.73 10.27 8.09
N GLU A 60 4.26 9.06 8.31
CA GLU A 60 3.11 8.50 7.59
C GLU A 60 2.05 8.02 8.56
N ASP A 61 0.80 8.11 8.14
CA ASP A 61 -0.32 7.57 8.91
C ASP A 61 -0.69 6.20 8.34
N TRP A 62 -0.32 5.14 9.06
CA TRP A 62 -0.59 3.76 8.69
C TRP A 62 -1.87 3.21 9.31
N THR A 63 -2.65 4.07 9.96
CA THR A 63 -3.98 3.74 10.46
C THR A 63 -5.02 3.96 9.37
N ILE A 64 -6.27 3.54 9.63
CA ILE A 64 -7.35 3.71 8.65
C ILE A 64 -7.55 5.16 8.24
N SER A 65 -7.22 6.13 9.10
CA SER A 65 -7.35 7.55 8.74
C SER A 65 -6.38 7.98 7.64
N GLY A 66 -5.31 7.21 7.38
CA GLY A 66 -4.38 7.46 6.29
C GLY A 66 -4.73 6.78 4.96
N ILE A 67 -5.93 6.20 4.84
CA ILE A 67 -6.28 5.32 3.70
C ILE A 67 -6.23 6.02 2.33
N LEU A 68 -6.30 7.32 2.28
CA LEU A 68 -6.22 8.06 1.01
C LEU A 68 -4.81 8.59 0.72
N THR A 69 -3.79 8.09 1.43
CA THR A 69 -2.40 8.49 1.21
C THR A 69 -1.58 7.36 0.59
N PRO A 70 -0.58 7.68 -0.24
CA PRO A 70 0.32 6.66 -0.79
C PRO A 70 1.10 5.89 0.29
N GLY A 71 1.46 6.55 1.39
CA GLY A 71 2.21 5.93 2.48
C GLY A 71 1.47 4.77 3.13
N PHE A 72 0.15 4.89 3.32
CA PHE A 72 -0.68 3.81 3.83
C PHE A 72 -0.59 2.57 2.92
N TRP A 73 -0.79 2.74 1.63
CA TRP A 73 -0.80 1.63 0.69
C TRP A 73 0.58 1.03 0.45
N SER A 74 1.62 1.85 0.42
CA SER A 74 3.00 1.36 0.35
C SER A 74 3.32 0.46 1.55
N ARG A 75 2.96 0.90 2.76
CA ARG A 75 3.20 0.10 3.98
C ARG A 75 2.46 -1.23 3.93
N TRP A 76 1.18 -1.20 3.63
CA TRP A 76 0.34 -2.40 3.78
C TRP A 76 0.34 -3.33 2.57
N VAL A 77 0.70 -2.85 1.38
CA VAL A 77 0.76 -3.67 0.17
C VAL A 77 2.20 -4.01 -0.20
N SER A 78 3.09 -3.01 -0.25
CA SER A 78 4.46 -3.21 -0.75
C SER A 78 5.43 -3.71 0.32
N TRP A 79 5.19 -3.42 1.61
CA TRP A 79 6.14 -3.65 2.69
C TRP A 79 5.57 -4.48 3.86
N THR A 80 4.57 -5.33 3.61
CA THR A 80 3.99 -6.19 4.64
C THR A 80 4.39 -7.65 4.46
N LEU A 81 3.92 -8.28 3.40
CA LEU A 81 4.16 -9.69 3.12
C LEU A 81 4.96 -9.83 1.82
N LYS A 82 5.37 -11.07 1.53
CA LYS A 82 6.29 -11.34 0.43
C LYS A 82 5.64 -11.39 -0.94
N SER A 83 4.32 -11.19 -1.03
CA SER A 83 3.61 -11.10 -2.30
C SER A 83 2.52 -10.05 -2.23
N ILE A 84 2.22 -9.49 -3.41
CA ILE A 84 1.14 -8.49 -3.54
C ILE A 84 -0.21 -9.12 -3.19
N ASP A 85 -0.50 -10.31 -3.70
CA ASP A 85 -1.79 -10.97 -3.45
C ASP A 85 -1.99 -11.26 -1.96
N ALA A 86 -0.98 -11.77 -1.28
CA ALA A 86 -1.06 -12.03 0.16
C ALA A 86 -1.22 -10.73 0.96
N SER A 87 -0.54 -9.67 0.54
CA SER A 87 -0.63 -8.36 1.20
C SER A 87 -2.01 -7.73 1.02
N LEU A 88 -2.62 -7.88 -0.18
CA LEU A 88 -3.99 -7.39 -0.42
C LEU A 88 -4.99 -8.13 0.48
N ALA A 89 -4.87 -9.45 0.59
CA ALA A 89 -5.74 -10.22 1.47
C ALA A 89 -5.58 -9.78 2.93
N ASP A 90 -4.34 -9.54 3.36
CA ASP A 90 -4.05 -9.09 4.72
C ASP A 90 -4.64 -7.71 5.01
N VAL A 91 -4.48 -6.73 4.12
CA VAL A 91 -5.00 -5.38 4.36
C VAL A 91 -6.53 -5.36 4.37
N LYS A 92 -7.16 -6.16 3.52
CA LYS A 92 -8.62 -6.27 3.53
C LYS A 92 -9.12 -6.82 4.85
N ASP A 93 -8.47 -7.86 5.37
CA ASP A 93 -8.84 -8.47 6.64
C ASP A 93 -8.56 -7.52 7.81
N ARG A 94 -7.38 -6.91 7.82
CA ARG A 94 -6.91 -6.05 8.90
C ARG A 94 -7.78 -4.81 9.11
N PHE A 95 -8.24 -4.20 8.04
CA PHE A 95 -9.02 -2.95 8.07
C PHE A 95 -10.47 -3.14 7.64
N HIS A 96 -10.92 -4.37 7.46
CA HIS A 96 -12.29 -4.70 7.06
C HIS A 96 -12.71 -4.03 5.74
N LEU A 97 -11.82 -4.11 4.76
CA LEU A 97 -12.05 -3.49 3.44
C LEU A 97 -12.73 -4.48 2.43
#